data_93961d55a6f15c22f44ea97235f3cb63
#
_entry.id   93961d55a6f15c22f44ea97235f3cb63
#
_cell.length_a   1.000
_cell.length_b   1.000
_cell.length_c   1.000
_cell.angle_alpha   90.00
_cell.angle_beta   90.00
_cell.angle_gamma   90.00
#
_symmetry.space_group_name_H-M   'P 1'
#
loop_
_entity.id
_entity.type
_entity.pdbx_description
1 polymer ?
#
loop_
_entity_poly.entity_id
_entity_poly.type
_entity_poly.pdbx_seq_one_letter_code
_entity_poly.pdbx_strand_id
1 'polypeptide(L)'
;MLIGVPLETAAGETRVAVTPETVKKLKAQGHVLRVQSGAGVAASATDEAYVAAGAEIVDRAAALGADLVLKVRAPLADELSLMKPGGVLVGMLNPFDRDGLQRLAGAKLTAFALEAAPRTTRAALIVPAAVISIGNRRWYLSAAIITAL
;
A
#
# COMPACT_ATOMS: atom_id res chain seq x y z
N MET A 1 11.31 8.22 -1.33
CA MET A 1 10.82 6.87 -1.60
C MET A 1 9.67 6.98 -2.59
N LEU A 2 9.57 6.05 -3.54
CA LEU A 2 8.49 6.02 -4.53
C LEU A 2 7.32 5.20 -3.97
N ILE A 3 6.15 5.82 -3.89
CA ILE A 3 4.91 5.21 -3.36
C ILE A 3 3.92 5.04 -4.50
N GLY A 4 3.41 3.83 -4.68
CA GLY A 4 2.42 3.50 -5.69
C GLY A 4 1.03 3.26 -5.07
N VAL A 5 0.02 3.78 -5.72
CA VAL A 5 -1.40 3.63 -5.34
C VAL A 5 -2.16 3.10 -6.56
N PRO A 6 -2.31 1.78 -6.68
CA PRO A 6 -3.07 1.20 -7.78
C PRO A 6 -4.59 1.35 -7.56
N LEU A 7 -5.35 1.16 -8.63
CA LEU A 7 -6.79 0.99 -8.57
C LEU A 7 -7.14 -0.31 -7.82
N GLU A 8 -8.12 -0.26 -6.93
CA GLU A 8 -8.63 -1.47 -6.28
C GLU A 8 -9.48 -2.29 -7.25
N THR A 9 -9.18 -3.58 -7.32
CA THR A 9 -9.82 -4.52 -8.26
C THR A 9 -10.75 -5.51 -7.56
N ALA A 10 -10.81 -5.49 -6.22
CA ALA A 10 -11.71 -6.35 -5.47
C ALA A 10 -13.17 -5.95 -5.70
N ALA A 11 -14.04 -6.93 -5.94
CA ALA A 11 -15.45 -6.69 -6.18
C ALA A 11 -16.11 -5.93 -5.02
N GLY A 12 -16.80 -4.83 -5.34
CA GLY A 12 -17.46 -3.97 -4.36
C GLY A 12 -16.53 -3.05 -3.55
N GLU A 13 -15.23 -3.05 -3.80
CA GLU A 13 -14.33 -2.10 -3.15
C GLU A 13 -14.36 -0.75 -3.90
N THR A 14 -14.78 0.28 -3.19
CA THR A 14 -14.86 1.65 -3.72
C THR A 14 -13.84 2.60 -3.12
N ARG A 15 -13.13 2.15 -2.08
CA ARG A 15 -12.12 2.96 -1.41
C ARG A 15 -10.82 3.00 -2.22
N VAL A 16 -10.05 4.02 -1.98
CA VAL A 16 -8.67 4.16 -2.45
C VAL A 16 -7.73 4.26 -1.25
N ALA A 17 -6.53 3.73 -1.38
CA ALA A 17 -5.60 3.67 -0.25
C ALA A 17 -5.10 5.06 0.18
N VAL A 18 -5.06 6.02 -0.74
CA VAL A 18 -4.54 7.37 -0.48
C VAL A 18 -5.46 8.41 -1.11
N THR A 19 -5.89 9.40 -0.31
CA THR A 19 -6.67 10.56 -0.80
C THR A 19 -5.75 11.68 -1.29
N PRO A 20 -6.25 12.66 -2.10
CA PRO A 20 -5.45 13.81 -2.51
C PRO A 20 -4.87 14.62 -1.33
N GLU A 21 -5.59 14.68 -0.20
CA GLU A 21 -5.08 15.34 1.01
C GLU A 21 -3.86 14.58 1.59
N THR A 22 -3.95 13.25 1.64
CA THR A 22 -2.84 12.40 2.09
C THR A 22 -1.63 12.52 1.15
N VAL A 23 -1.85 12.64 -0.17
CA VAL A 23 -0.79 12.91 -1.14
C VAL A 23 0.01 14.16 -0.77
N LYS A 24 -0.68 15.27 -0.45
CA LYS A 24 0.01 16.52 -0.03
C LYS A 24 0.90 16.30 1.17
N LYS A 25 0.41 15.55 2.19
CA LYS A 25 1.17 15.25 3.40
C LYS A 25 2.41 14.41 3.11
N LEU A 26 2.27 13.33 2.34
CA LEU A 26 3.37 12.44 1.98
C LEU A 26 4.40 13.16 1.09
N LYS A 27 3.95 13.99 0.17
CA LYS A 27 4.84 14.82 -0.66
C LYS A 27 5.64 15.82 0.17
N ALA A 28 5.03 16.45 1.17
CA ALA A 28 5.73 17.34 2.09
C ALA A 28 6.83 16.64 2.91
N GLN A 29 6.72 15.31 3.07
CA GLN A 29 7.74 14.46 3.69
C GLN A 29 8.84 14.01 2.71
N GLY A 30 8.80 14.46 1.46
CA GLY A 30 9.80 14.13 0.44
C GLY A 30 9.55 12.83 -0.32
N HIS A 31 8.32 12.30 -0.29
CA HIS A 31 7.95 11.12 -1.07
C HIS A 31 7.43 11.51 -2.46
N VAL A 32 7.64 10.62 -3.44
CA VAL A 32 7.04 10.71 -4.78
C VAL A 32 5.87 9.73 -4.83
N LEU A 33 4.71 10.21 -5.27
CA LEU A 33 3.50 9.39 -5.35
C LEU A 33 3.09 9.17 -6.80
N ARG A 34 2.84 7.91 -7.14
CA ARG A 34 2.26 7.46 -8.40
C ARG A 34 0.90 6.86 -8.15
N VAL A 35 -0.12 7.48 -8.69
CA VAL A 35 -1.51 7.03 -8.58
C VAL A 35 -1.95 6.49 -9.94
N GLN A 36 -2.50 5.29 -9.96
CA GLN A 36 -3.06 4.73 -11.19
C GLN A 36 -4.24 5.57 -11.64
N SER A 37 -4.32 5.87 -12.93
CA SER A 37 -5.45 6.59 -13.52
C SER A 37 -6.77 5.94 -13.14
N GLY A 38 -7.73 6.73 -12.67
CA GLY A 38 -9.05 6.28 -12.23
C GLY A 38 -9.09 5.68 -10.82
N ALA A 39 -7.97 5.51 -10.12
CA ALA A 39 -7.93 4.83 -8.82
C ALA A 39 -8.84 5.46 -7.75
N GLY A 40 -9.04 6.78 -7.80
CA GLY A 40 -9.87 7.50 -6.84
C GLY A 40 -11.32 7.74 -7.26
N VAL A 41 -11.69 7.42 -8.49
CA VAL A 41 -13.02 7.78 -9.05
C VAL A 41 -14.18 7.23 -8.21
N ALA A 42 -14.10 5.98 -7.80
CA ALA A 42 -15.12 5.35 -6.95
C ALA A 42 -15.18 5.96 -5.52
N ALA A 43 -14.11 6.64 -5.10
CA ALA A 43 -14.02 7.37 -3.84
C ALA A 43 -14.25 8.89 -4.01
N SER A 44 -14.81 9.32 -5.17
CA SER A 44 -15.07 10.73 -5.51
C SER A 44 -13.80 11.61 -5.58
N ALA A 45 -12.64 11.03 -5.83
CA ALA A 45 -11.38 11.72 -6.07
C ALA A 45 -10.95 11.56 -7.53
N THR A 46 -10.90 12.66 -8.28
CA THR A 46 -10.54 12.63 -9.70
C THR A 46 -9.02 12.65 -9.90
N ASP A 47 -8.56 12.23 -11.09
CA ASP A 47 -7.14 12.26 -11.43
C ASP A 47 -6.56 13.68 -11.34
N GLU A 48 -7.36 14.70 -11.73
CA GLU A 48 -6.95 16.12 -11.64
C GLU A 48 -6.72 16.54 -10.18
N ALA A 49 -7.53 16.04 -9.23
CA ALA A 49 -7.35 16.33 -7.82
C ALA A 49 -6.05 15.74 -7.28
N TYR A 50 -5.66 14.57 -7.77
CA TYR A 50 -4.36 13.96 -7.44
C TYR A 50 -3.19 14.73 -8.05
N VAL A 51 -3.29 15.16 -9.30
CA VAL A 51 -2.28 16.01 -9.96
C VAL A 51 -2.13 17.33 -9.20
N ALA A 52 -3.23 17.99 -8.85
CA ALA A 52 -3.22 19.23 -8.06
C ALA A 52 -2.60 19.04 -6.66
N ALA A 53 -2.71 17.84 -6.08
CA ALA A 53 -2.05 17.46 -4.84
C ALA A 53 -0.56 17.15 -5.03
N GLY A 54 -0.11 16.96 -6.28
CA GLY A 54 1.27 16.74 -6.66
C GLY A 54 1.66 15.28 -6.85
N ALA A 55 0.70 14.39 -7.09
CA ALA A 55 0.95 13.01 -7.52
C ALA A 55 1.16 12.95 -9.05
N GLU A 56 1.84 11.91 -9.50
CA GLU A 56 1.94 11.51 -10.90
C GLU A 56 0.80 10.53 -11.22
N ILE A 57 0.02 10.80 -12.26
CA ILE A 57 -0.95 9.82 -12.78
C ILE A 57 -0.23 8.90 -13.75
N VAL A 58 -0.35 7.61 -13.52
CA VAL A 58 0.39 6.57 -14.23
C VAL A 58 -0.51 5.39 -14.61
N ASP A 59 0.02 4.46 -15.38
CA ASP A 59 -0.63 3.18 -15.65
C ASP A 59 -0.53 2.20 -14.45
N ARG A 60 -1.21 1.06 -14.56
CA ARG A 60 -1.24 0.01 -13.55
C ARG A 60 0.16 -0.52 -13.22
N ALA A 61 0.98 -0.76 -14.24
CA ALA A 61 2.30 -1.36 -14.06
C ALA A 61 3.25 -0.41 -13.33
N ALA A 62 3.22 0.88 -13.66
CA ALA A 62 4.04 1.89 -13.02
C ALA A 62 3.61 2.16 -11.56
N ALA A 63 2.31 2.05 -11.24
CA ALA A 63 1.82 2.16 -9.88
C ALA A 63 2.24 0.95 -9.02
N LEU A 64 2.09 -0.27 -9.54
CA LEU A 64 2.46 -1.50 -8.82
C LEU A 64 3.97 -1.71 -8.74
N GLY A 65 4.76 -1.19 -9.69
CA GLY A 65 6.23 -1.29 -9.70
C GLY A 65 6.96 -0.33 -8.76
N ALA A 66 6.25 0.39 -7.89
CA ALA A 66 6.85 1.31 -6.92
C ALA A 66 7.62 0.57 -5.80
N ASP A 67 8.42 1.32 -5.03
CA ASP A 67 9.17 0.75 -3.90
C ASP A 67 8.25 0.37 -2.73
N LEU A 68 7.19 1.15 -2.52
CA LEU A 68 6.12 0.92 -1.56
C LEU A 68 4.78 1.00 -2.29
N VAL A 69 3.96 -0.05 -2.19
CA VAL A 69 2.61 -0.09 -2.75
C VAL A 69 1.59 -0.05 -1.61
N LEU A 70 0.65 0.88 -1.70
CA LEU A 70 -0.45 1.03 -0.75
C LEU A 70 -1.74 0.53 -1.41
N LYS A 71 -2.37 -0.48 -0.80
CA LYS A 71 -3.66 -1.04 -1.24
C LYS A 71 -4.65 -1.13 -0.09
N VAL A 72 -5.94 -1.08 -0.42
CA VAL A 72 -7.00 -1.36 0.55
C VAL A 72 -7.15 -2.88 0.74
N ARG A 73 -7.16 -3.66 -0.34
CA ARG A 73 -7.31 -5.12 -0.31
C ARG A 73 -6.05 -5.84 -0.77
N ALA A 74 -5.98 -7.13 -0.42
CA ALA A 74 -4.91 -8.00 -0.89
C ALA A 74 -4.81 -8.00 -2.43
N PRO A 75 -3.61 -7.97 -2.99
CA PRO A 75 -3.43 -7.98 -4.43
C PRO A 75 -3.82 -9.32 -5.05
N LEU A 76 -4.30 -9.27 -6.28
CA LEU A 76 -4.54 -10.45 -7.11
C LEU A 76 -3.21 -11.00 -7.64
N ALA A 77 -3.23 -12.24 -8.16
CA ALA A 77 -2.02 -12.91 -8.66
C ALA A 77 -1.34 -12.16 -9.82
N ASP A 78 -2.13 -11.56 -10.71
CA ASP A 78 -1.66 -10.75 -11.83
C ASP A 78 -1.02 -9.43 -11.36
N GLU A 79 -1.54 -8.83 -10.27
CA GLU A 79 -0.96 -7.63 -9.66
C GLU A 79 0.40 -7.93 -9.02
N LEU A 80 0.53 -9.09 -8.36
CA LEU A 80 1.79 -9.50 -7.75
C LEU A 80 2.94 -9.63 -8.75
N SER A 81 2.64 -10.06 -9.98
CA SER A 81 3.63 -10.18 -11.05
C SER A 81 4.20 -8.84 -11.52
N LEU A 82 3.47 -7.74 -11.30
CA LEU A 82 3.88 -6.38 -11.65
C LEU A 82 4.63 -5.68 -10.51
N MET A 83 4.61 -6.26 -9.30
CA MET A 83 5.30 -5.68 -8.15
C MET A 83 6.79 -5.94 -8.20
N LYS A 84 7.57 -4.97 -7.77
CA LYS A 84 9.03 -5.05 -7.72
C LYS A 84 9.47 -6.07 -6.66
N PRO A 85 10.28 -7.08 -6.99
CA PRO A 85 10.86 -7.97 -5.98
C PRO A 85 11.65 -7.16 -4.94
N GLY A 86 11.43 -7.46 -3.66
CA GLY A 86 11.99 -6.69 -2.55
C GLY A 86 11.21 -5.42 -2.20
N GLY A 87 10.14 -5.11 -2.94
CA GLY A 87 9.25 -4.01 -2.63
C GLY A 87 8.43 -4.23 -1.36
N VAL A 88 7.79 -3.17 -0.89
CA VAL A 88 6.94 -3.18 0.30
C VAL A 88 5.48 -3.06 -0.11
N LEU A 89 4.62 -3.87 0.49
CA LEU A 89 3.17 -3.82 0.32
C LEU A 89 2.50 -3.56 1.67
N VAL A 90 1.63 -2.57 1.73
CA VAL A 90 0.83 -2.26 2.93
C VAL A 90 -0.65 -2.26 2.57
N GLY A 91 -1.45 -2.96 3.36
CA GLY A 91 -2.90 -3.04 3.14
C GLY A 91 -3.59 -4.01 4.09
N MET A 92 -4.88 -4.23 3.87
CA MET A 92 -5.63 -5.32 4.50
C MET A 92 -5.42 -6.60 3.67
N LEU A 93 -4.50 -7.44 4.10
CA LEU A 93 -3.94 -8.53 3.30
C LEU A 93 -4.51 -9.90 3.67
N ASN A 94 -5.47 -9.96 4.60
CA ASN A 94 -6.06 -11.19 5.12
C ASN A 94 -5.00 -12.22 5.59
N PRO A 95 -4.32 -11.97 6.73
CA PRO A 95 -3.21 -12.80 7.21
C PRO A 95 -3.63 -14.22 7.61
N PHE A 96 -4.92 -14.54 7.55
CA PHE A 96 -5.45 -15.88 7.80
C PHE A 96 -5.64 -16.71 6.52
N ASP A 97 -5.53 -16.08 5.34
CA ASP A 97 -5.53 -16.76 4.03
C ASP A 97 -4.14 -17.34 3.73
N ARG A 98 -3.97 -18.64 3.95
CA ARG A 98 -2.69 -19.33 3.73
C ARG A 98 -2.24 -19.27 2.27
N ASP A 99 -3.14 -19.40 1.33
CA ASP A 99 -2.84 -19.38 -0.11
C ASP A 99 -2.42 -17.98 -0.54
N GLY A 100 -3.09 -16.95 -0.02
CA GLY A 100 -2.70 -15.55 -0.19
C GLY A 100 -1.31 -15.27 0.35
N LEU A 101 -0.99 -15.77 1.55
CA LEU A 101 0.34 -15.63 2.14
C LEU A 101 1.43 -16.32 1.33
N GLN A 102 1.15 -17.52 0.79
CA GLN A 102 2.11 -18.22 -0.07
C GLN A 102 2.37 -17.47 -1.37
N ARG A 103 1.34 -16.87 -1.97
CA ARG A 103 1.50 -16.02 -3.17
C ARG A 103 2.34 -14.78 -2.87
N LEU A 104 2.09 -14.09 -1.75
CA LEU A 104 2.91 -12.95 -1.30
C LEU A 104 4.36 -13.38 -1.04
N ALA A 105 4.57 -14.58 -0.45
CA ALA A 105 5.88 -15.17 -0.24
C ALA A 105 6.64 -15.39 -1.54
N GLY A 106 5.97 -15.99 -2.51
CA GLY A 106 6.55 -16.24 -3.83
C GLY A 106 6.96 -14.97 -4.57
N ALA A 107 6.25 -13.86 -4.35
CA ALA A 107 6.56 -12.56 -4.94
C ALA A 107 7.77 -11.85 -4.30
N LYS A 108 8.35 -12.41 -3.23
CA LYS A 108 9.51 -11.83 -2.50
C LYS A 108 9.27 -10.41 -2.00
N LEU A 109 8.05 -10.10 -1.57
CA LEU A 109 7.65 -8.80 -1.02
C LEU A 109 7.79 -8.77 0.50
N THR A 110 7.98 -7.58 1.05
CA THR A 110 7.74 -7.31 2.47
C THR A 110 6.32 -6.81 2.62
N ALA A 111 5.46 -7.57 3.31
CA ALA A 111 4.04 -7.26 3.41
C ALA A 111 3.63 -6.91 4.84
N PHE A 112 2.82 -5.86 4.99
CA PHE A 112 2.25 -5.40 6.26
C PHE A 112 0.73 -5.49 6.19
N ALA A 113 0.15 -6.41 6.98
CA ALA A 113 -1.29 -6.56 7.12
C ALA A 113 -1.81 -5.65 8.24
N LEU A 114 -2.53 -4.59 7.87
CA LEU A 114 -3.01 -3.58 8.82
C LEU A 114 -4.02 -4.14 9.83
N GLU A 115 -4.81 -5.14 9.44
CA GLU A 115 -5.78 -5.80 10.31
C GLU A 115 -5.14 -6.68 11.39
N ALA A 116 -3.88 -7.03 11.24
CA ALA A 116 -3.13 -7.75 12.26
C ALA A 116 -2.54 -6.82 13.34
N ALA A 117 -2.62 -5.51 13.15
CA ALA A 117 -2.16 -4.54 14.14
C ALA A 117 -3.13 -4.50 15.33
N PRO A 118 -2.64 -4.57 16.60
CA PRO A 118 -3.50 -4.47 17.78
C PRO A 118 -4.22 -3.11 17.84
N ARG A 119 -5.52 -3.14 18.06
CA ARG A 119 -6.36 -1.92 18.16
C ARG A 119 -6.37 -1.38 19.58
N THR A 120 -5.27 -0.84 20.06
CA THR A 120 -5.24 -0.12 21.34
C THR A 120 -4.84 1.34 21.14
N THR A 121 -5.51 2.26 21.84
CA THR A 121 -5.38 3.71 21.68
C THR A 121 -3.96 4.24 21.91
N ARG A 122 -3.10 3.47 22.59
CA ARG A 122 -1.67 3.76 22.79
C ARG A 122 -0.74 2.90 21.94
N ALA A 123 -1.21 1.80 21.36
CA ALA A 123 -0.38 0.88 20.58
C ALA A 123 -0.13 1.38 19.14
N ALA A 124 -0.88 2.35 18.66
CA ALA A 124 -0.52 3.07 17.43
C ALA A 124 0.88 3.69 17.48
N LEU A 125 1.47 3.82 18.68
CA LEU A 125 2.80 4.40 18.88
C LEU A 125 3.90 3.34 19.18
N ILE A 126 3.58 2.08 19.50
CA ILE A 126 4.58 1.18 20.11
C ILE A 126 4.57 -0.24 19.53
N VAL A 127 3.58 -0.63 18.74
CA VAL A 127 3.52 -2.01 18.26
C VAL A 127 4.19 -2.13 16.91
N PRO A 128 5.20 -3.00 16.77
CA PRO A 128 5.62 -3.41 15.45
C PRO A 128 4.41 -4.02 14.77
N ALA A 129 3.96 -3.43 13.66
CA ALA A 129 2.99 -4.05 12.79
C ALA A 129 3.41 -5.51 12.61
N ALA A 130 2.45 -6.44 12.70
CA ALA A 130 2.78 -7.85 12.53
C ALA A 130 3.45 -8.00 11.15
N VAL A 131 4.76 -8.12 11.18
CA VAL A 131 5.57 -8.28 9.99
C VAL A 131 5.39 -9.71 9.56
N ILE A 132 4.66 -9.93 8.49
CA ILE A 132 4.74 -11.20 7.78
C ILE A 132 6.08 -11.16 7.04
N SER A 133 7.14 -11.55 7.75
CA SER A 133 8.47 -11.66 7.16
C SER A 133 8.49 -12.91 6.27
N ILE A 134 8.51 -12.67 4.98
CA ILE A 134 8.64 -13.71 4.00
C ILE A 134 10.07 -13.65 3.46
N GLY A 135 10.87 -14.57 3.94
CA GLY A 135 12.30 -14.64 3.64
C GLY A 135 13.15 -14.30 4.86
N ASN A 136 14.33 -14.90 4.93
CA ASN A 136 15.21 -15.03 6.11
C ASN A 136 15.76 -13.71 6.69
N ARG A 137 15.05 -12.57 6.61
CA ARG A 137 15.43 -11.28 7.21
C ARG A 137 14.28 -10.66 7.97
N ARG A 138 14.44 -10.55 9.29
CA ARG A 138 13.60 -9.73 10.17
C ARG A 138 13.95 -8.26 9.97
N TRP A 139 13.00 -7.45 9.51
CA TRP A 139 13.12 -6.00 9.51
C TRP A 139 12.06 -5.41 10.44
N TYR A 140 12.50 -4.57 11.36
CA TYR A 140 11.63 -3.77 12.21
C TYR A 140 11.47 -2.41 11.54
N LEU A 141 10.30 -2.08 11.01
CA LEU A 141 9.96 -0.71 10.65
C LEU A 141 9.41 -0.02 11.90
N SER A 142 10.05 1.06 12.31
CA SER A 142 9.60 1.88 13.43
C SER A 142 8.22 2.48 13.12
N ALA A 143 7.42 2.70 14.15
CA ALA A 143 6.06 3.26 14.15
C ALA A 143 5.87 4.60 13.37
N ALA A 144 6.94 5.19 12.86
CA ALA A 144 6.93 6.46 12.17
C ALA A 144 6.14 6.46 10.84
N ILE A 145 5.96 5.31 10.20
CA ILE A 145 5.19 5.23 8.93
C ILE A 145 3.69 5.18 9.21
N ILE A 146 3.26 4.63 10.35
CA ILE A 146 1.83 4.52 10.70
C ILE A 146 1.29 5.84 11.24
N THR A 147 2.13 6.71 11.80
CA THR A 147 1.72 8.03 12.29
C THR A 147 1.55 9.06 11.16
N ALA A 148 1.98 8.75 9.94
CA ALA A 148 1.90 9.62 8.77
C ALA A 148 0.71 9.29 7.84
N LEU A 149 -0.05 8.22 8.13
CA LEU A 149 -1.31 7.86 7.48
C LEU A 149 -2.50 8.19 8.39
#